data_9b9117409dcf408fc37b0fffc25d98bd
#
_entry.id   9b9117409dcf408fc37b0fffc25d98bd
#
_cell.length_a   1.000
_cell.length_b   1.000
_cell.length_c   1.000
_cell.angle_alpha   90.00
_cell.angle_beta   90.00
_cell.angle_gamma   90.00
#
_symmetry.space_group_name_H-M   'P 1'
#
loop_
_entity.id
_entity.type
_entity.pdbx_description
1 polymer ?
#
loop_
_entity_poly.entity_id
_entity_poly.type
_entity_poly.pdbx_seq_one_letter_code
_entity_poly.pdbx_strand_id
1 'polypeptide(L)'
;DESGDVEKLDKTTRMLKDEIRQNRLSGLKFIRNMHENYPEATVGIETKDAIRSVLNHERNTIKKLKSDGMLEADEAARLIIAVEERMKEVMESSLDLRLPEPEEVLREVNWLKGMPDTLISKIVSASESKVYNSGDTIMKQGGEGDGMIVITRGSVKVSIGDIVVDIMGRGAVIGEMAVLAGVPRTANVVSDSSVTALWLTTESMQAIMAESPELSGSLWKTAAMRFAENLIGAKSPYNAWDQMRLRRWLNAGEVTAPADGESINLYGKVGILVDGQASASPTAEPITAPALLDLAEATFSNNAKVFIREA
;
A
#
# COMPACT_ATOMS: atom_id res chain seq x y z
N ASP A 1 49.50 19.04 -19.72
CA ASP A 1 48.09 19.45 -19.67
C ASP A 1 47.44 19.07 -18.35
N GLU A 2 48.12 19.39 -17.24
CA GLU A 2 47.70 19.03 -15.87
C GLU A 2 46.31 19.60 -15.49
N SER A 3 45.89 20.70 -16.10
CA SER A 3 44.57 21.32 -15.82
C SER A 3 43.40 20.52 -16.37
N GLY A 4 43.53 19.87 -17.52
CA GLY A 4 42.49 19.04 -18.12
C GLY A 4 42.28 17.69 -17.40
N ASP A 5 43.31 17.14 -16.81
CA ASP A 5 43.23 15.88 -16.04
C ASP A 5 42.58 16.08 -14.66
N VAL A 6 42.81 17.22 -14.02
CA VAL A 6 42.20 17.59 -12.73
C VAL A 6 40.70 17.81 -12.92
N GLU A 7 40.27 18.48 -14.00
CA GLU A 7 38.84 18.70 -14.30
C GLU A 7 38.10 17.41 -14.63
N LYS A 8 38.73 16.50 -15.40
CA LYS A 8 38.19 15.16 -15.66
C LYS A 8 38.05 14.32 -14.39
N LEU A 9 39.05 14.35 -13.50
CA LEU A 9 39.06 13.65 -12.23
C LEU A 9 37.94 14.15 -11.29
N ASP A 10 37.71 15.46 -11.23
CA ASP A 10 36.65 16.07 -10.43
C ASP A 10 35.26 15.71 -10.97
N LYS A 11 35.10 15.73 -12.29
CA LYS A 11 33.82 15.28 -12.96
C LYS A 11 33.55 13.81 -12.68
N THR A 12 34.56 12.95 -12.82
CA THR A 12 34.41 11.51 -12.56
C THR A 12 34.09 11.24 -11.09
N THR A 13 34.74 11.99 -10.18
CA THR A 13 34.46 11.87 -8.73
C THR A 13 33.04 12.31 -8.38
N ARG A 14 32.50 13.35 -9.01
CA ARG A 14 31.11 13.79 -8.83
C ARG A 14 30.13 12.74 -9.34
N MET A 15 30.35 12.23 -10.55
CA MET A 15 29.51 11.16 -11.12
C MET A 15 29.48 9.93 -10.21
N LEU A 16 30.63 9.50 -9.70
CA LEU A 16 30.73 8.35 -8.80
C LEU A 16 30.00 8.60 -7.47
N LYS A 17 30.11 9.80 -6.90
CA LYS A 17 29.35 10.19 -5.69
C LYS A 17 27.85 10.19 -5.92
N ASP A 18 27.41 10.67 -7.07
CA ASP A 18 25.97 10.68 -7.42
C ASP A 18 25.46 9.27 -7.65
N GLU A 19 26.23 8.41 -8.31
CA GLU A 19 25.88 7.00 -8.50
C GLU A 19 25.81 6.24 -7.16
N ILE A 20 26.78 6.42 -6.28
CA ILE A 20 26.77 5.84 -4.92
C ILE A 20 25.53 6.32 -4.14
N ARG A 21 25.19 7.62 -4.26
CA ARG A 21 24.01 8.19 -3.60
C ARG A 21 22.72 7.58 -4.15
N GLN A 22 22.62 7.43 -5.47
CA GLN A 22 21.45 6.80 -6.12
C GLN A 22 21.32 5.34 -5.72
N ASN A 23 22.42 4.59 -5.73
CA ASN A 23 22.42 3.18 -5.33
C ASN A 23 22.04 3.02 -3.85
N ARG A 24 22.51 3.90 -2.98
CA ARG A 24 22.12 3.93 -1.56
C ARG A 24 20.62 4.20 -1.39
N LEU A 25 20.07 5.19 -2.10
CA LEU A 25 18.64 5.51 -2.06
C LEU A 25 17.80 4.37 -2.59
N SER A 26 18.22 3.72 -3.67
CA SER A 26 17.54 2.55 -4.24
C SER A 26 17.57 1.37 -3.27
N GLY A 27 18.72 1.12 -2.62
CA GLY A 27 18.83 0.09 -1.58
C GLY A 27 17.92 0.35 -0.38
N LEU A 28 17.85 1.59 0.10
CA LEU A 28 16.94 1.96 1.21
C LEU A 28 15.45 1.80 0.81
N LYS A 29 15.09 2.15 -0.42
CA LYS A 29 13.73 1.93 -0.95
C LYS A 29 13.42 0.44 -1.04
N PHE A 30 14.37 -0.37 -1.51
CA PHE A 30 14.21 -1.82 -1.59
C PHE A 30 14.01 -2.44 -0.20
N ILE A 31 14.85 -2.09 0.79
CA ILE A 31 14.71 -2.58 2.16
C ILE A 31 13.36 -2.17 2.76
N ARG A 32 12.92 -0.92 2.55
CA ARG A 32 11.61 -0.46 3.00
C ARG A 32 10.47 -1.27 2.36
N ASN A 33 10.53 -1.47 1.05
CA ASN A 33 9.55 -2.27 0.31
C ASN A 33 9.50 -3.71 0.85
N MET A 34 10.66 -4.33 1.10
CA MET A 34 10.74 -5.66 1.71
C MET A 34 10.11 -5.68 3.11
N HIS A 35 10.36 -4.68 3.93
CA HIS A 35 9.80 -4.57 5.28
C HIS A 35 8.27 -4.40 5.27
N GLU A 36 7.75 -3.61 4.33
CA GLU A 36 6.32 -3.34 4.21
C GLU A 36 5.54 -4.51 3.60
N ASN A 37 6.10 -5.19 2.59
CA ASN A 37 5.38 -6.22 1.82
C ASN A 37 5.69 -7.66 2.26
N TYR A 38 6.84 -7.88 2.93
CA TYR A 38 7.31 -9.19 3.39
C TYR A 38 7.90 -9.11 4.81
N PRO A 39 7.16 -8.59 5.81
CA PRO A 39 7.69 -8.33 7.14
C PRO A 39 8.22 -9.61 7.81
N GLU A 40 7.59 -10.75 7.58
CA GLU A 40 8.01 -12.05 8.12
C GLU A 40 9.40 -12.47 7.62
N ALA A 41 9.70 -12.24 6.33
CA ALA A 41 11.02 -12.53 5.77
C ALA A 41 12.08 -11.59 6.36
N THR A 42 11.74 -10.31 6.51
CA THR A 42 12.63 -9.30 7.08
C THR A 42 12.96 -9.61 8.53
N VAL A 43 11.94 -9.90 9.36
CA VAL A 43 12.12 -10.29 10.77
C VAL A 43 12.97 -11.56 10.88
N GLY A 44 12.75 -12.56 10.03
CA GLY A 44 13.55 -13.79 10.01
C GLY A 44 15.03 -13.53 9.70
N ILE A 45 15.32 -12.67 8.71
CA ILE A 45 16.68 -12.27 8.36
C ILE A 45 17.34 -11.48 9.49
N GLU A 46 16.65 -10.47 10.02
CA GLU A 46 17.13 -9.63 11.13
C GLU A 46 17.42 -10.47 12.38
N THR A 47 16.56 -11.44 12.69
CA THR A 47 16.76 -12.37 13.82
C THR A 47 18.03 -13.19 13.62
N LYS A 48 18.26 -13.77 12.45
CA LYS A 48 19.51 -14.49 12.15
C LYS A 48 20.75 -13.61 12.26
N ASP A 49 20.68 -12.39 11.75
CA ASP A 49 21.78 -11.43 11.83
C ASP A 49 22.05 -11.00 13.28
N ALA A 50 21.02 -10.81 14.11
CA ALA A 50 21.17 -10.53 15.51
C ALA A 50 21.85 -11.69 16.27
N ILE A 51 21.40 -12.94 16.05
CA ILE A 51 22.02 -14.13 16.67
C ILE A 51 23.48 -14.25 16.23
N ARG A 52 23.77 -14.08 14.93
CA ARG A 52 25.15 -14.12 14.42
C ARG A 52 26.03 -13.05 15.06
N SER A 53 25.48 -11.85 15.28
CA SER A 53 26.20 -10.75 15.94
C SER A 53 26.56 -11.09 17.39
N VAL A 54 25.61 -11.70 18.15
CA VAL A 54 25.85 -12.15 19.53
C VAL A 54 26.91 -13.24 19.56
N LEU A 55 26.82 -14.26 18.70
CA LEU A 55 27.81 -15.35 18.63
C LEU A 55 29.21 -14.83 18.23
N ASN A 56 29.29 -13.86 17.33
CA ASN A 56 30.56 -13.21 17.00
C ASN A 56 31.15 -12.46 18.22
N HIS A 57 30.32 -11.77 19.00
CA HIS A 57 30.75 -11.10 20.21
C HIS A 57 31.27 -12.13 21.26
N GLU A 58 30.54 -13.23 21.45
CA GLU A 58 30.95 -14.34 22.34
C GLU A 58 32.30 -14.89 21.89
N ARG A 59 32.49 -15.21 20.62
CA ARG A 59 33.77 -15.67 20.06
C ARG A 59 34.92 -14.70 20.33
N ASN A 60 34.68 -13.39 20.11
CA ASN A 60 35.70 -12.36 20.34
C ASN A 60 36.04 -12.21 21.83
N THR A 61 35.04 -12.37 22.70
CA THR A 61 35.25 -12.34 24.16
C THR A 61 36.11 -13.52 24.61
N ILE A 62 35.86 -14.74 24.12
CA ILE A 62 36.68 -15.92 24.42
C ILE A 62 38.13 -15.70 23.96
N LYS A 63 38.34 -15.15 22.74
CA LYS A 63 39.68 -14.82 22.22
C LYS A 63 40.39 -13.81 23.12
N LYS A 64 39.68 -12.79 23.61
CA LYS A 64 40.22 -11.78 24.54
C LYS A 64 40.60 -12.41 25.89
N LEU A 65 39.71 -13.19 26.49
CA LEU A 65 40.00 -13.87 27.76
C LEU A 65 41.22 -14.79 27.65
N LYS A 66 41.39 -15.48 26.51
CA LYS A 66 42.59 -16.27 26.23
C LYS A 66 43.83 -15.39 26.17
N SER A 67 43.78 -14.24 25.44
CA SER A 67 44.91 -13.32 25.33
C SER A 67 45.29 -12.69 26.68
N ASP A 68 44.31 -12.47 27.54
CA ASP A 68 44.48 -11.89 28.86
C ASP A 68 44.97 -12.93 29.91
N GLY A 69 45.15 -14.21 29.48
CA GLY A 69 45.60 -15.30 30.37
C GLY A 69 44.57 -15.82 31.34
N MET A 70 43.27 -15.47 31.11
CA MET A 70 42.13 -15.90 31.96
C MET A 70 41.54 -17.24 31.54
N LEU A 71 41.85 -17.72 30.32
CA LEU A 71 41.46 -19.04 29.81
C LEU A 71 42.68 -19.78 29.27
N GLU A 72 42.76 -21.07 29.55
CA GLU A 72 43.75 -21.94 28.93
C GLU A 72 43.54 -22.15 27.44
N ALA A 73 44.59 -22.43 26.69
CA ALA A 73 44.56 -22.53 25.26
C ALA A 73 43.56 -23.61 24.76
N ASP A 74 43.55 -24.77 25.42
CA ASP A 74 42.69 -25.91 25.10
C ASP A 74 41.22 -25.67 25.46
N GLU A 75 40.97 -24.94 26.53
CA GLU A 75 39.62 -24.56 26.97
C GLU A 75 39.03 -23.52 26.00
N ALA A 76 39.81 -22.50 25.65
CA ALA A 76 39.41 -21.48 24.65
C ALA A 76 39.12 -22.12 23.29
N ALA A 77 39.93 -23.11 22.85
CA ALA A 77 39.71 -23.78 21.57
C ALA A 77 38.36 -24.54 21.58
N ARG A 78 38.05 -25.27 22.64
CA ARG A 78 36.75 -25.98 22.79
C ARG A 78 35.57 -25.04 22.75
N LEU A 79 35.65 -23.91 23.48
CA LEU A 79 34.58 -22.91 23.50
C LEU A 79 34.39 -22.25 22.12
N ILE A 80 35.47 -21.94 21.40
CA ILE A 80 35.39 -21.37 20.05
C ILE A 80 34.71 -22.37 19.10
N ILE A 81 35.07 -23.66 19.12
CA ILE A 81 34.43 -24.70 18.30
C ILE A 81 32.93 -24.74 18.56
N ALA A 82 32.52 -24.74 19.84
CA ALA A 82 31.09 -24.76 20.19
C ALA A 82 30.34 -23.54 19.70
N VAL A 83 30.97 -22.33 19.69
CA VAL A 83 30.36 -21.12 19.09
C VAL A 83 30.26 -21.25 17.58
N GLU A 84 31.28 -21.76 16.92
CA GLU A 84 31.30 -21.93 15.45
C GLU A 84 30.29 -22.97 14.98
N GLU A 85 30.06 -24.05 15.72
CA GLU A 85 28.99 -25.01 15.47
C GLU A 85 27.61 -24.36 15.57
N ARG A 86 27.32 -23.59 16.61
CA ARG A 86 26.06 -22.85 16.74
C ARG A 86 25.89 -21.82 15.61
N MET A 87 26.95 -21.13 15.20
CA MET A 87 26.91 -20.22 14.06
C MET A 87 26.53 -20.95 12.77
N LYS A 88 27.11 -22.13 12.53
CA LYS A 88 26.79 -22.97 11.38
C LYS A 88 25.33 -23.42 11.41
N GLU A 89 24.82 -23.90 12.53
CA GLU A 89 23.41 -24.30 12.71
C GLU A 89 22.46 -23.14 12.38
N VAL A 90 22.73 -21.91 12.86
CA VAL A 90 21.93 -20.72 12.55
C VAL A 90 21.96 -20.38 11.06
N MET A 91 23.10 -20.54 10.40
CA MET A 91 23.21 -20.27 8.96
C MET A 91 22.47 -21.32 8.12
N GLU A 92 22.58 -22.59 8.50
CA GLU A 92 21.97 -23.72 7.78
C GLU A 92 20.48 -23.90 8.10
N SER A 93 20.00 -23.39 9.25
CA SER A 93 18.57 -23.44 9.58
C SER A 93 17.75 -22.74 8.52
N SER A 94 16.65 -23.35 8.07
CA SER A 94 15.64 -22.63 7.27
C SER A 94 15.10 -21.44 8.09
N LEU A 95 14.79 -20.35 7.37
CA LEU A 95 13.97 -19.30 7.98
C LEU A 95 12.61 -19.92 8.30
N ASP A 96 12.25 -20.00 9.56
CA ASP A 96 10.89 -20.38 9.98
C ASP A 96 9.97 -19.19 9.67
N LEU A 97 9.57 -19.10 8.40
CA LEU A 97 8.70 -18.04 7.89
C LEU A 97 7.25 -18.47 8.14
N ARG A 98 6.73 -18.12 9.32
CA ARG A 98 5.29 -18.18 9.53
C ARG A 98 4.64 -17.10 8.66
N LEU A 99 3.98 -17.53 7.60
CA LEU A 99 3.15 -16.63 6.80
C LEU A 99 1.93 -16.23 7.64
N PRO A 100 1.59 -14.94 7.69
CA PRO A 100 0.39 -14.51 8.40
C PRO A 100 -0.85 -15.06 7.71
N GLU A 101 -1.80 -15.48 8.53
CA GLU A 101 -3.12 -15.87 8.02
C GLU A 101 -3.83 -14.65 7.42
N PRO A 102 -4.71 -14.85 6.42
CA PRO A 102 -5.44 -13.76 5.78
C PRO A 102 -6.16 -12.84 6.77
N GLU A 103 -6.74 -13.40 7.84
CA GLU A 103 -7.40 -12.65 8.91
C GLU A 103 -6.43 -11.72 9.66
N GLU A 104 -5.21 -12.16 9.91
CA GLU A 104 -4.17 -11.34 10.57
C GLU A 104 -3.84 -10.12 9.71
N VAL A 105 -3.71 -10.32 8.38
CA VAL A 105 -3.48 -9.22 7.45
C VAL A 105 -4.65 -8.26 7.41
N LEU A 106 -5.88 -8.78 7.34
CA LEU A 106 -7.08 -7.94 7.24
C LEU A 106 -7.31 -7.09 8.49
N ARG A 107 -6.93 -7.55 9.70
CA ARG A 107 -7.00 -6.73 10.93
C ARG A 107 -6.12 -5.48 10.90
N GLU A 108 -5.02 -5.53 10.16
CA GLU A 108 -4.09 -4.41 10.04
C GLU A 108 -4.52 -3.38 8.98
N VAL A 109 -5.49 -3.73 8.12
CA VAL A 109 -5.92 -2.91 7.00
C VAL A 109 -6.74 -1.71 7.49
N ASN A 110 -6.37 -0.51 7.06
CA ASN A 110 -6.96 0.74 7.55
C ASN A 110 -8.49 0.83 7.40
N TRP A 111 -9.05 0.34 6.29
CA TRP A 111 -10.49 0.39 6.02
C TRP A 111 -11.30 -0.69 6.79
N LEU A 112 -10.62 -1.67 7.42
CA LEU A 112 -11.21 -2.67 8.32
C LEU A 112 -10.89 -2.42 9.78
N LYS A 113 -10.11 -1.40 10.08
CA LYS A 113 -9.66 -1.10 11.44
C LYS A 113 -10.84 -0.83 12.37
N GLY A 114 -10.93 -1.60 13.45
CA GLY A 114 -12.02 -1.51 14.43
C GLY A 114 -13.26 -2.34 14.08
N MET A 115 -13.28 -3.02 12.93
CA MET A 115 -14.37 -3.93 12.58
C MET A 115 -14.33 -5.21 13.43
N PRO A 116 -15.49 -5.84 13.71
CA PRO A 116 -15.56 -7.09 14.48
C PRO A 116 -14.84 -8.24 13.76
N ASP A 117 -14.22 -9.14 14.52
CA ASP A 117 -13.56 -10.34 13.97
C ASP A 117 -14.52 -11.23 13.15
N THR A 118 -15.79 -11.26 13.53
CA THR A 118 -16.83 -11.99 12.77
C THR A 118 -16.99 -11.48 11.34
N LEU A 119 -16.86 -10.16 11.13
CA LEU A 119 -16.92 -9.55 9.80
C LEU A 119 -15.65 -9.88 9.00
N ILE A 120 -14.48 -9.83 9.65
CA ILE A 120 -13.20 -10.20 9.02
C ILE A 120 -13.24 -11.65 8.55
N SER A 121 -13.66 -12.59 9.42
CA SER A 121 -13.80 -14.00 9.07
C SER A 121 -14.83 -14.22 7.95
N LYS A 122 -15.91 -13.42 7.90
CA LYS A 122 -16.90 -13.46 6.82
C LYS A 122 -16.30 -13.02 5.49
N ILE A 123 -15.49 -11.94 5.47
CA ILE A 123 -14.79 -11.49 4.28
C ILE A 123 -13.83 -12.57 3.77
N VAL A 124 -13.03 -13.17 4.65
CA VAL A 124 -12.09 -14.25 4.28
C VAL A 124 -12.85 -15.45 3.72
N SER A 125 -13.92 -15.89 4.40
CA SER A 125 -14.70 -17.05 3.97
C SER A 125 -15.43 -16.84 2.63
N ALA A 126 -15.76 -15.59 2.27
CA ALA A 126 -16.38 -15.22 1.01
C ALA A 126 -15.36 -14.93 -0.10
N SER A 127 -14.07 -14.94 0.22
CA SER A 127 -12.98 -14.64 -0.72
C SER A 127 -12.34 -15.91 -1.27
N GLU A 128 -11.75 -15.79 -2.46
CA GLU A 128 -10.87 -16.79 -3.08
C GLU A 128 -9.42 -16.29 -3.00
N SER A 129 -8.50 -17.13 -2.50
CA SER A 129 -7.08 -16.80 -2.53
C SER A 129 -6.51 -16.99 -3.92
N LYS A 130 -5.95 -15.93 -4.51
CA LYS A 130 -5.31 -15.93 -5.83
C LYS A 130 -3.85 -15.57 -5.72
N VAL A 131 -3.02 -16.25 -6.53
CA VAL A 131 -1.57 -16.00 -6.64
C VAL A 131 -1.26 -15.52 -8.05
N TYR A 132 -0.48 -14.45 -8.14
CA TYR A 132 -0.03 -13.86 -9.39
C TYR A 132 1.50 -13.78 -9.39
N ASN A 133 2.12 -14.11 -10.53
CA ASN A 133 3.56 -13.95 -10.72
C ASN A 133 3.89 -12.50 -11.06
N SER A 134 5.13 -12.09 -10.84
CA SER A 134 5.59 -10.77 -11.29
C SER A 134 5.36 -10.59 -12.79
N GLY A 135 4.74 -9.47 -13.16
CA GLY A 135 4.36 -9.14 -14.53
C GLY A 135 2.96 -9.60 -14.96
N ASP A 136 2.26 -10.41 -14.13
CA ASP A 136 0.89 -10.81 -14.45
C ASP A 136 -0.06 -9.62 -14.40
N THR A 137 -0.96 -9.53 -15.39
CA THR A 137 -2.03 -8.54 -15.41
C THR A 137 -3.20 -9.03 -14.56
N ILE A 138 -3.51 -8.30 -13.51
CA ILE A 138 -4.62 -8.61 -12.58
C ILE A 138 -5.92 -7.96 -13.05
N MET A 139 -5.85 -6.69 -13.46
CA MET A 139 -7.01 -5.94 -13.98
C MET A 139 -6.57 -5.08 -15.17
N LYS A 140 -7.47 -4.92 -16.16
CA LYS A 140 -7.26 -4.05 -17.32
C LYS A 140 -8.16 -2.83 -17.25
N GLN A 141 -7.62 -1.64 -17.51
CA GLN A 141 -8.39 -0.41 -17.63
C GLN A 141 -9.51 -0.56 -18.67
N GLY A 142 -10.70 -0.07 -18.37
CA GLY A 142 -11.89 -0.19 -19.21
C GLY A 142 -12.58 -1.56 -19.15
N GLY A 143 -12.00 -2.54 -18.44
CA GLY A 143 -12.60 -3.85 -18.24
C GLY A 143 -13.79 -3.82 -17.28
N GLU A 144 -14.47 -4.94 -17.16
CA GLU A 144 -15.64 -5.12 -16.31
C GLU A 144 -15.28 -5.18 -14.83
N GLY A 145 -16.13 -4.62 -13.97
CA GLY A 145 -15.95 -4.58 -12.52
C GLY A 145 -16.57 -5.80 -11.83
N ASP A 146 -16.03 -6.99 -12.09
CA ASP A 146 -16.53 -8.29 -11.61
C ASP A 146 -16.15 -8.64 -10.15
N GLY A 147 -15.29 -7.84 -9.54
CA GLY A 147 -14.85 -8.03 -8.16
C GLY A 147 -13.73 -7.10 -7.76
N MET A 148 -13.20 -7.30 -6.58
CA MET A 148 -12.06 -6.55 -6.05
C MET A 148 -11.06 -7.48 -5.36
N ILE A 149 -9.84 -7.00 -5.15
CA ILE A 149 -8.81 -7.75 -4.42
C ILE A 149 -8.36 -7.00 -3.18
N VAL A 150 -7.95 -7.77 -2.17
CA VAL A 150 -7.15 -7.27 -1.04
C VAL A 150 -5.80 -7.96 -1.09
N ILE A 151 -4.74 -7.19 -1.22
CA ILE A 151 -3.38 -7.75 -1.28
C ILE A 151 -2.99 -8.23 0.12
N THR A 152 -2.70 -9.51 0.25
CA THR A 152 -2.17 -10.08 1.50
C THR A 152 -0.65 -10.15 1.50
N ARG A 153 -0.03 -10.22 0.30
CA ARG A 153 1.42 -10.27 0.13
C ARG A 153 1.85 -9.72 -1.23
N GLY A 154 3.01 -9.10 -1.27
CA GLY A 154 3.58 -8.54 -2.50
C GLY A 154 3.07 -7.15 -2.83
N SER A 155 3.37 -6.69 -4.04
CA SER A 155 3.00 -5.36 -4.53
C SER A 155 2.58 -5.38 -5.98
N VAL A 156 1.75 -4.42 -6.36
CA VAL A 156 1.26 -4.20 -7.72
C VAL A 156 1.52 -2.77 -8.18
N LYS A 157 1.72 -2.60 -9.48
CA LYS A 157 1.74 -1.31 -10.17
C LYS A 157 0.35 -0.99 -10.68
N VAL A 158 -0.12 0.21 -10.38
CA VAL A 158 -1.37 0.76 -10.91
C VAL A 158 -1.02 1.81 -11.94
N SER A 159 -1.55 1.69 -13.16
CA SER A 159 -1.30 2.65 -14.25
C SER A 159 -2.58 3.07 -14.95
N ILE A 160 -2.60 4.33 -15.42
CA ILE A 160 -3.65 4.89 -16.29
C ILE A 160 -3.00 5.12 -17.65
N GLY A 161 -3.45 4.41 -18.68
CA GLY A 161 -2.69 4.28 -19.91
C GLY A 161 -1.29 3.72 -19.60
N ASP A 162 -0.25 4.42 -20.05
CA ASP A 162 1.16 4.03 -19.85
C ASP A 162 1.81 4.68 -18.61
N ILE A 163 1.06 5.49 -17.86
CA ILE A 163 1.60 6.24 -16.71
C ILE A 163 1.34 5.46 -15.42
N VAL A 164 2.41 5.07 -14.73
CA VAL A 164 2.30 4.48 -13.38
C VAL A 164 1.92 5.59 -12.39
N VAL A 165 0.75 5.45 -11.80
CA VAL A 165 0.18 6.43 -10.84
C VAL A 165 0.40 6.03 -9.40
N ASP A 166 0.54 4.70 -9.11
CA ASP A 166 0.76 4.21 -7.75
C ASP A 166 1.42 2.83 -7.74
N ILE A 167 2.08 2.51 -6.62
CA ILE A 167 2.55 1.15 -6.30
C ILE A 167 1.89 0.79 -4.97
N MET A 168 1.08 -0.26 -4.98
CA MET A 168 0.26 -0.67 -3.85
C MET A 168 0.71 -2.02 -3.34
N GLY A 169 0.86 -2.14 -2.02
CA GLY A 169 1.34 -3.35 -1.36
C GLY A 169 0.31 -4.00 -0.44
N ARG A 170 0.82 -4.77 0.52
CA ARG A 170 0.04 -5.48 1.54
C ARG A 170 -1.02 -4.58 2.19
N GLY A 171 -2.22 -5.11 2.34
CA GLY A 171 -3.37 -4.41 2.91
C GLY A 171 -4.10 -3.47 1.96
N ALA A 172 -3.60 -3.28 0.74
CA ALA A 172 -4.29 -2.46 -0.24
C ALA A 172 -5.53 -3.18 -0.80
N VAL A 173 -6.61 -2.43 -0.97
CA VAL A 173 -7.80 -2.82 -1.71
C VAL A 173 -7.73 -2.24 -3.12
N ILE A 174 -8.09 -3.03 -4.13
CA ILE A 174 -8.01 -2.63 -5.53
C ILE A 174 -9.23 -3.16 -6.29
N GLY A 175 -9.81 -2.30 -7.14
CA GLY A 175 -10.99 -2.61 -7.93
C GLY A 175 -12.31 -2.24 -7.23
N GLU A 176 -12.25 -1.71 -6.02
CA GLU A 176 -13.40 -1.27 -5.23
C GLU A 176 -14.23 -0.20 -5.93
N MET A 177 -13.59 0.71 -6.70
CA MET A 177 -14.29 1.76 -7.45
C MET A 177 -15.30 1.17 -8.43
N ALA A 178 -14.89 0.15 -9.18
CA ALA A 178 -15.77 -0.51 -10.13
C ALA A 178 -16.91 -1.29 -9.46
N VAL A 179 -16.61 -1.95 -8.34
CA VAL A 179 -17.59 -2.72 -7.54
C VAL A 179 -18.62 -1.82 -6.88
N LEU A 180 -18.20 -0.68 -6.33
CA LEU A 180 -19.05 0.23 -5.58
C LEU A 180 -19.90 1.12 -6.49
N ALA A 181 -19.28 1.75 -7.50
CA ALA A 181 -19.92 2.74 -8.35
C ALA A 181 -20.41 2.12 -9.70
N GLY A 182 -20.21 0.84 -9.95
CA GLY A 182 -20.64 0.17 -11.19
C GLY A 182 -19.96 0.72 -12.45
N VAL A 183 -18.77 1.35 -12.30
CA VAL A 183 -18.02 1.93 -13.42
C VAL A 183 -17.02 0.90 -13.97
N PRO A 184 -16.58 1.03 -15.23
CA PRO A 184 -15.47 0.23 -15.75
C PRO A 184 -14.19 0.41 -14.94
N ARG A 185 -13.27 -0.58 -14.99
CA ARG A 185 -11.95 -0.47 -14.34
C ARG A 185 -11.26 0.83 -14.71
N THR A 186 -10.87 1.62 -13.72
CA THR A 186 -10.29 2.95 -13.93
C THR A 186 -8.81 2.92 -14.25
N ALA A 187 -8.13 1.78 -14.01
CA ALA A 187 -6.70 1.63 -14.20
C ALA A 187 -6.32 0.19 -14.60
N ASN A 188 -5.11 0.03 -15.16
CA ASN A 188 -4.44 -1.26 -15.26
C ASN A 188 -3.77 -1.59 -13.92
N VAL A 189 -3.80 -2.87 -13.54
CA VAL A 189 -3.14 -3.40 -12.35
C VAL A 189 -2.28 -4.58 -12.76
N VAL A 190 -0.97 -4.46 -12.54
CA VAL A 190 0.03 -5.48 -12.91
C VAL A 190 0.86 -5.82 -11.67
N SER A 191 1.12 -7.08 -11.45
CA SER A 191 1.97 -7.56 -10.35
C SER A 191 3.40 -7.04 -10.50
N ASP A 192 3.89 -6.27 -9.51
CA ASP A 192 5.29 -5.79 -9.48
C ASP A 192 6.24 -6.84 -8.87
N SER A 193 5.71 -7.67 -7.98
CA SER A 193 6.38 -8.83 -7.39
C SER A 193 5.44 -10.04 -7.45
N SER A 194 5.81 -11.18 -6.88
CA SER A 194 4.84 -12.25 -6.61
C SER A 194 3.79 -11.75 -5.62
N VAL A 195 2.51 -11.85 -5.98
CA VAL A 195 1.38 -11.32 -5.22
C VAL A 195 0.48 -12.46 -4.77
N THR A 196 0.10 -12.46 -3.50
CA THR A 196 -1.04 -13.22 -2.98
C THR A 196 -2.14 -12.23 -2.62
N ALA A 197 -3.36 -12.47 -3.08
CA ALA A 197 -4.50 -11.59 -2.84
C ALA A 197 -5.77 -12.39 -2.57
N LEU A 198 -6.66 -11.81 -1.78
CA LEU A 198 -8.03 -12.29 -1.60
C LEU A 198 -8.91 -11.63 -2.67
N TRP A 199 -9.51 -12.44 -3.51
CA TRP A 199 -10.49 -12.01 -4.51
C TRP A 199 -11.89 -12.10 -3.93
N LEU A 200 -12.64 -11.00 -4.00
CA LEU A 200 -14.05 -10.92 -3.63
C LEU A 200 -14.86 -10.54 -4.86
N THR A 201 -15.88 -11.32 -5.19
CA THR A 201 -16.81 -10.97 -6.26
C THR A 201 -17.66 -9.76 -5.88
N THR A 202 -18.19 -9.07 -6.87
CA THR A 202 -19.09 -7.92 -6.66
C THR A 202 -20.29 -8.31 -5.80
N GLU A 203 -20.92 -9.47 -6.08
CA GLU A 203 -22.08 -9.96 -5.34
C GLU A 203 -21.77 -10.25 -3.87
N SER A 204 -20.64 -10.94 -3.61
CA SER A 204 -20.20 -11.25 -2.25
C SER A 204 -19.94 -9.97 -1.46
N MET A 205 -19.27 -9.00 -2.07
CA MET A 205 -18.96 -7.74 -1.40
C MET A 205 -20.18 -6.90 -1.11
N GLN A 206 -21.12 -6.81 -2.07
CA GLN A 206 -22.39 -6.10 -1.88
C GLN A 206 -23.23 -6.74 -0.77
N ALA A 207 -23.29 -8.08 -0.70
CA ALA A 207 -23.99 -8.79 0.37
C ALA A 207 -23.39 -8.49 1.75
N ILE A 208 -22.06 -8.50 1.88
CA ILE A 208 -21.38 -8.18 3.15
C ILE A 208 -21.62 -6.71 3.54
N MET A 209 -21.54 -5.79 2.59
CA MET A 209 -21.78 -4.36 2.83
C MET A 209 -23.21 -4.05 3.24
N ALA A 210 -24.18 -4.77 2.72
CA ALA A 210 -25.59 -4.61 3.11
C ALA A 210 -25.85 -4.95 4.59
N GLU A 211 -25.04 -5.85 5.16
CA GLU A 211 -25.11 -6.24 6.56
C GLU A 211 -24.25 -5.37 7.48
N SER A 212 -23.30 -4.59 6.94
CA SER A 212 -22.38 -3.75 7.70
C SER A 212 -22.29 -2.33 7.12
N PRO A 213 -23.13 -1.40 7.61
CA PRO A 213 -23.08 0.02 7.20
C PRO A 213 -21.71 0.66 7.45
N GLU A 214 -21.01 0.27 8.52
CA GLU A 214 -19.67 0.76 8.85
C GLU A 214 -18.65 0.37 7.78
N LEU A 215 -18.66 -0.89 7.36
CA LEU A 215 -17.82 -1.38 6.27
C LEU A 215 -18.13 -0.64 4.96
N SER A 216 -19.40 -0.51 4.64
CA SER A 216 -19.87 0.22 3.46
C SER A 216 -19.34 1.66 3.48
N GLY A 217 -19.48 2.38 4.60
CA GLY A 217 -18.97 3.74 4.76
C GLY A 217 -17.46 3.85 4.58
N SER A 218 -16.71 2.91 5.15
CA SER A 218 -15.25 2.87 5.06
C SER A 218 -14.75 2.62 3.62
N LEU A 219 -15.38 1.70 2.90
CA LEU A 219 -15.06 1.42 1.50
C LEU A 219 -15.44 2.58 0.58
N TRP A 220 -16.61 3.17 0.77
CA TRP A 220 -17.02 4.36 0.02
C TRP A 220 -16.06 5.53 0.26
N LYS A 221 -15.58 5.73 1.47
CA LYS A 221 -14.57 6.75 1.77
C LYS A 221 -13.26 6.47 1.01
N THR A 222 -12.82 5.22 0.97
CA THR A 222 -11.60 4.81 0.25
C THR A 222 -11.74 5.08 -1.25
N ALA A 223 -12.85 4.68 -1.86
CA ALA A 223 -13.15 4.92 -3.27
C ALA A 223 -13.26 6.43 -3.58
N ALA A 224 -13.98 7.16 -2.73
CA ALA A 224 -14.17 8.60 -2.88
C ALA A 224 -12.85 9.38 -2.86
N MET A 225 -11.92 9.02 -1.97
CA MET A 225 -10.58 9.62 -1.94
C MET A 225 -9.82 9.39 -3.23
N ARG A 226 -9.91 8.19 -3.85
CA ARG A 226 -9.27 7.89 -5.13
C ARG A 226 -9.91 8.63 -6.30
N PHE A 227 -11.25 8.71 -6.33
CA PHE A 227 -11.95 9.55 -7.32
C PHE A 227 -11.51 11.02 -7.19
N ALA A 228 -11.43 11.52 -5.96
CA ALA A 228 -10.98 12.88 -5.69
C ALA A 228 -9.53 13.08 -6.17
N GLU A 229 -8.58 12.20 -5.83
CA GLU A 229 -7.20 12.27 -6.33
C GLU A 229 -7.15 12.37 -7.85
N ASN A 230 -7.91 11.53 -8.56
CA ASN A 230 -7.94 11.51 -10.02
C ASN A 230 -8.56 12.79 -10.62
N LEU A 231 -9.62 13.33 -10.02
CA LEU A 231 -10.39 14.45 -10.56
C LEU A 231 -9.77 15.80 -10.24
N ILE A 232 -9.12 15.96 -9.08
CA ILE A 232 -8.57 17.24 -8.66
C ILE A 232 -7.04 17.32 -8.71
N GLY A 233 -6.33 16.18 -8.74
CA GLY A 233 -4.86 16.15 -8.68
C GLY A 233 -4.16 16.93 -9.80
N ALA A 234 -4.80 17.07 -10.97
CA ALA A 234 -4.29 17.90 -12.07
C ALA A 234 -4.75 19.37 -12.01
N LYS A 235 -5.62 19.75 -11.07
CA LYS A 235 -6.20 21.10 -10.96
C LYS A 235 -5.45 21.96 -9.95
N SER A 236 -5.36 23.26 -10.22
CA SER A 236 -4.86 24.24 -9.23
C SER A 236 -5.84 24.37 -8.06
N PRO A 237 -5.33 24.46 -6.81
CA PRO A 237 -3.92 24.49 -6.38
C PRO A 237 -3.30 23.10 -6.13
N TYR A 238 -4.06 22.02 -6.30
CA TYR A 238 -3.71 20.65 -5.89
C TYR A 238 -2.59 20.04 -6.73
N ASN A 239 -2.46 20.45 -7.99
CA ASN A 239 -1.38 20.02 -8.89
C ASN A 239 0.04 20.45 -8.44
N ALA A 240 0.12 21.42 -7.52
CA ALA A 240 1.38 21.82 -6.89
C ALA A 240 1.72 21.05 -5.60
N TRP A 241 0.81 20.18 -5.15
CA TRP A 241 1.01 19.38 -3.95
C TRP A 241 1.64 18.03 -4.29
N ASP A 242 2.48 17.52 -3.38
CA ASP A 242 2.87 16.12 -3.46
C ASP A 242 1.70 15.19 -3.09
N GLN A 243 1.78 13.95 -3.51
CA GLN A 243 0.71 12.96 -3.32
C GLN A 243 0.38 12.72 -1.83
N MET A 244 1.40 12.73 -0.95
CA MET A 244 1.17 12.54 0.49
C MET A 244 0.37 13.70 1.11
N ARG A 245 0.67 14.94 0.69
CA ARG A 245 -0.05 16.14 1.12
C ARG A 245 -1.51 16.09 0.66
N LEU A 246 -1.74 15.74 -0.61
CA LEU A 246 -3.09 15.62 -1.16
C LEU A 246 -3.89 14.56 -0.42
N ARG A 247 -3.36 13.36 -0.24
CA ARG A 247 -4.01 12.27 0.50
C ARG A 247 -4.33 12.64 1.95
N ARG A 248 -3.40 13.31 2.64
CA ARG A 248 -3.64 13.76 4.01
C ARG A 248 -4.78 14.77 4.09
N TRP A 249 -4.84 15.70 3.15
CA TRP A 249 -5.91 16.68 3.05
C TRP A 249 -7.25 16.01 2.74
N LEU A 250 -7.31 15.09 1.77
CA LEU A 250 -8.51 14.32 1.41
C LEU A 250 -9.00 13.44 2.56
N ASN A 251 -8.12 12.87 3.38
CA ASN A 251 -8.52 12.01 4.48
C ASN A 251 -9.43 12.70 5.53
N ALA A 252 -9.39 14.02 5.61
CA ALA A 252 -10.27 14.81 6.47
C ALA A 252 -11.64 15.14 5.82
N GLY A 253 -11.89 14.72 4.57
CA GLY A 253 -13.18 14.80 3.92
C GLY A 253 -14.12 13.70 4.38
N GLU A 254 -15.41 13.87 4.11
CA GLU A 254 -16.47 12.95 4.49
C GLU A 254 -17.31 12.56 3.29
N VAL A 255 -17.82 11.31 3.29
CA VAL A 255 -18.81 10.85 2.32
C VAL A 255 -20.18 10.94 2.96
N THR A 256 -21.09 11.66 2.31
CA THR A 256 -22.50 11.78 2.70
C THR A 256 -23.41 11.15 1.65
N ALA A 257 -24.58 10.70 2.06
CA ALA A 257 -25.64 10.18 1.21
C ALA A 257 -26.86 11.12 1.36
N PRO A 258 -26.95 12.18 0.54
CA PRO A 258 -28.08 13.11 0.60
C PRO A 258 -29.39 12.41 0.24
N ALA A 259 -30.48 12.90 0.81
CA ALA A 259 -31.83 12.45 0.45
C ALA A 259 -32.18 12.88 -0.99
N ASP A 260 -33.18 12.20 -1.58
CA ASP A 260 -33.68 12.58 -2.90
C ASP A 260 -34.23 14.01 -2.92
N GLY A 261 -33.70 14.81 -3.83
CA GLY A 261 -34.03 16.23 -3.94
C GLY A 261 -33.35 17.12 -2.88
N GLU A 262 -32.50 16.59 -2.03
CA GLU A 262 -31.76 17.39 -1.06
C GLU A 262 -30.70 18.24 -1.77
N SER A 263 -30.58 19.50 -1.36
CA SER A 263 -29.58 20.44 -1.85
C SER A 263 -28.48 20.67 -0.82
N ILE A 264 -27.22 20.59 -1.24
CA ILE A 264 -26.07 20.86 -0.40
C ILE A 264 -25.31 22.07 -0.92
N ASN A 265 -25.00 23.01 -0.01
CA ASN A 265 -24.13 24.15 -0.29
C ASN A 265 -22.66 23.68 -0.38
N LEU A 266 -22.05 23.89 -1.53
CA LEU A 266 -20.65 23.53 -1.84
C LEU A 266 -19.72 24.76 -1.92
N TYR A 267 -20.22 25.96 -1.58
CA TYR A 267 -19.39 27.16 -1.60
C TYR A 267 -18.20 27.03 -0.63
N GLY A 268 -16.99 27.24 -1.12
CA GLY A 268 -15.76 27.05 -0.33
C GLY A 268 -15.43 25.58 0.00
N LYS A 269 -16.04 24.64 -0.70
CA LYS A 269 -15.82 23.20 -0.53
C LYS A 269 -15.47 22.54 -1.85
N VAL A 270 -14.77 21.42 -1.76
CA VAL A 270 -14.60 20.50 -2.88
C VAL A 270 -15.64 19.41 -2.74
N GLY A 271 -16.54 19.31 -3.72
CA GLY A 271 -17.55 18.27 -3.82
C GLY A 271 -17.20 17.28 -4.94
N ILE A 272 -17.15 16.00 -4.63
CA ILE A 272 -16.97 14.92 -5.61
C ILE A 272 -18.19 14.03 -5.58
N LEU A 273 -18.94 13.97 -6.66
CA LEU A 273 -20.02 13.00 -6.82
C LEU A 273 -19.38 11.62 -7.07
N VAL A 274 -19.61 10.68 -6.16
CA VAL A 274 -18.99 9.35 -6.15
C VAL A 274 -19.92 8.31 -6.74
N ASP A 275 -21.23 8.49 -6.52
CA ASP A 275 -22.31 7.63 -7.03
C ASP A 275 -23.57 8.44 -7.26
N GLY A 276 -24.42 8.01 -8.19
CA GLY A 276 -25.68 8.64 -8.52
C GLY A 276 -25.57 9.85 -9.44
N GLN A 277 -26.49 10.80 -9.24
CA GLN A 277 -26.60 12.01 -10.05
C GLN A 277 -26.78 13.27 -9.19
N ALA A 278 -26.30 14.39 -9.68
CA ALA A 278 -26.48 15.72 -9.11
C ALA A 278 -26.82 16.74 -10.17
N SER A 279 -27.50 17.81 -9.82
CA SER A 279 -27.83 18.91 -10.74
C SER A 279 -27.67 20.28 -10.07
N ALA A 280 -27.35 21.31 -10.86
CA ALA A 280 -27.27 22.69 -10.37
C ALA A 280 -28.66 23.29 -10.10
N SER A 281 -29.70 22.79 -10.75
CA SER A 281 -31.10 23.15 -10.58
C SER A 281 -32.01 22.04 -11.13
N PRO A 282 -33.30 22.00 -10.79
CA PRO A 282 -34.25 20.99 -11.26
C PRO A 282 -34.38 20.90 -12.79
N THR A 283 -34.00 21.96 -13.50
CA THR A 283 -34.07 22.07 -14.97
C THR A 283 -32.70 21.91 -15.66
N ALA A 284 -31.62 21.81 -14.89
CA ALA A 284 -30.27 21.63 -15.43
C ALA A 284 -30.02 20.18 -15.82
N GLU A 285 -29.16 19.96 -16.80
CA GLU A 285 -28.72 18.64 -17.18
C GLU A 285 -28.02 17.94 -15.99
N PRO A 286 -28.38 16.67 -15.67
CA PRO A 286 -27.81 15.98 -14.53
C PRO A 286 -26.34 15.63 -14.75
N ILE A 287 -25.53 15.89 -13.75
CA ILE A 287 -24.14 15.44 -13.67
C ILE A 287 -24.16 14.01 -13.12
N THR A 288 -23.55 13.07 -13.84
CA THR A 288 -23.46 11.67 -13.45
C THR A 288 -22.09 11.36 -12.83
N ALA A 289 -22.09 10.56 -11.76
CA ALA A 289 -20.88 10.09 -11.11
C ALA A 289 -20.00 9.20 -12.04
N PRO A 290 -18.65 9.20 -11.85
CA PRO A 290 -17.91 10.06 -10.95
C PRO A 290 -17.64 11.44 -11.52
N ALA A 291 -17.84 12.51 -10.77
CA ALA A 291 -17.66 13.88 -11.25
C ALA A 291 -17.24 14.86 -10.15
N LEU A 292 -16.42 15.86 -10.52
CA LEU A 292 -16.20 17.04 -9.68
C LEU A 292 -17.39 17.97 -9.80
N LEU A 293 -17.95 18.36 -8.65
CA LEU A 293 -19.05 19.33 -8.58
C LEU A 293 -18.47 20.74 -8.47
N ASP A 294 -18.29 21.39 -9.60
CA ASP A 294 -17.86 22.79 -9.68
C ASP A 294 -19.10 23.72 -9.63
N LEU A 295 -19.85 23.64 -8.52
CA LEU A 295 -21.13 24.29 -8.30
C LEU A 295 -21.14 24.91 -6.89
N ALA A 296 -21.79 26.07 -6.74
CA ALA A 296 -22.01 26.67 -5.42
C ALA A 296 -23.03 25.87 -4.57
N GLU A 297 -23.97 25.23 -5.23
CA GLU A 297 -25.00 24.38 -4.63
C GLU A 297 -25.35 23.27 -5.61
N ALA A 298 -25.58 22.06 -5.11
CA ALA A 298 -25.97 20.90 -5.91
C ALA A 298 -27.16 20.20 -5.28
N THR A 299 -28.16 19.83 -6.10
CA THR A 299 -29.30 18.99 -5.72
C THR A 299 -29.05 17.56 -6.17
N PHE A 300 -29.29 16.61 -5.29
CA PHE A 300 -28.92 15.21 -5.49
C PHE A 300 -30.14 14.31 -5.77
N SER A 301 -29.94 13.31 -6.62
CA SER A 301 -30.92 12.23 -6.83
C SER A 301 -30.81 11.18 -5.71
N ASN A 302 -31.85 10.36 -5.63
CA ASN A 302 -31.88 9.21 -4.72
C ASN A 302 -30.64 8.31 -4.92
N ASN A 303 -30.10 7.78 -3.83
CA ASN A 303 -28.87 6.98 -3.77
C ASN A 303 -27.57 7.70 -4.15
N ALA A 304 -27.58 9.02 -4.34
CA ALA A 304 -26.34 9.76 -4.56
C ALA A 304 -25.39 9.63 -3.37
N LYS A 305 -24.10 9.58 -3.66
CA LYS A 305 -23.04 9.69 -2.65
C LYS A 305 -22.09 10.79 -3.07
N VAL A 306 -21.84 11.70 -2.17
CA VAL A 306 -20.96 12.84 -2.39
C VAL A 306 -19.88 12.89 -1.33
N PHE A 307 -18.64 13.03 -1.76
CA PHE A 307 -17.51 13.32 -0.91
C PHE A 307 -17.36 14.84 -0.83
N ILE A 308 -17.26 15.35 0.39
CA ILE A 308 -17.15 16.79 0.65
C ILE A 308 -15.92 17.07 1.51
N ARG A 309 -15.14 18.07 1.09
CA ARG A 309 -13.99 18.57 1.83
C ARG A 309 -13.95 20.10 1.80
N GLU A 310 -13.70 20.74 2.91
CA GLU A 310 -13.42 22.19 2.99
C GLU A 310 -12.18 22.52 2.14
N ALA A 311 -12.27 23.55 1.31
CA ALA A 311 -11.24 23.90 0.32
C ALA A 311 -9.96 24.50 0.96
#